data_0d07a647a7f7252f6f4565d4d55b5f7d
#
_entry.id   0d07a647a7f7252f6f4565d4d55b5f7d
#
_cell.length_a   1.000
_cell.length_b   1.000
_cell.length_c   1.000
_cell.angle_alpha   90.00
_cell.angle_beta   90.00
_cell.angle_gamma   90.00
#
_symmetry.space_group_name_H-M   'P 1'
#
loop_
_entity.id
_entity.type
_entity.pdbx_description
1 polymer ?
#
loop_
_entity_poly.entity_id
_entity_poly.type
_entity_poly.pdbx_seq_one_letter_code
_entity_poly.pdbx_strand_id
1 'polypeptide(L)'
;MTTTATFIAAMAIVGATHAPALAQDANALENAGKNGKDWMSYHGSYQSWHYSPLDQINTNNIKKLKIAFIHQVGHSTRGVQSMPLAKDGILYYSASYSKVFALKGDTGEVLWSFVPKLDDDLVARQTHSPYNRGMAMSDGKLYIGTVDGRLFALDMTTGKPVWETKLINSQKLTVGFTGAPLVVKDKVIIGAQGGEWPGRGPIFGVDAKTGQKVWEFLTVAGTPDAEKTWGNESWRTGGGGGWMPGTYDAETNSVWWGTANPAPLYDWSGPDYKTNGARPGDNLYTTSVIALDPDTGKIKFFHQELPHDAWDFDSAVGEFVQIDRDGKKYYVHANKSGYIFVYDRANAKVENVYNIVKASNFVKSIDPKTGELIGRRDMTAGKQQDLCPAIDGGISWNAGTYNPQTGLYYKIGNEWCMDLEITKSPQVTEPQAQLNIGATFTLKDPPGDKQHGHVDARDPITGKVTWSVDFPEPPTASLLSTAGGLLFVPDARGWLHALDVKTGKDLWQGNDGAPHNGGIISYEAGGKQYIAVVTGGPSLVSEGYAEQFGGPYKSMEKDTGSLIVYTVE
;
A
#
# COMPACT_ATOMS: atom_id res chain seq x y z
N MET A 1 -25.11 -26.87 76.89
CA MET A 1 -25.55 -27.46 75.60
C MET A 1 -25.50 -26.34 74.58
N THR A 2 -24.41 -26.24 73.85
CA THR A 2 -24.14 -25.20 72.85
C THR A 2 -24.20 -25.85 71.45
N THR A 3 -25.22 -25.50 70.71
CA THR A 3 -25.42 -25.94 69.32
C THR A 3 -24.70 -25.02 68.34
N THR A 4 -23.71 -25.59 67.67
CA THR A 4 -22.94 -24.91 66.60
C THR A 4 -23.66 -25.09 65.27
N ALA A 5 -24.07 -24.01 64.58
CA ALA A 5 -24.64 -24.04 63.28
C ALA A 5 -23.55 -23.82 62.19
N THR A 6 -23.38 -24.81 61.35
CA THR A 6 -22.43 -24.77 60.23
C THR A 6 -23.12 -24.15 58.98
N PHE A 7 -22.64 -23.00 58.54
CA PHE A 7 -23.06 -22.41 57.26
C PHE A 7 -22.23 -23.01 56.11
N ILE A 8 -22.89 -23.67 55.17
CA ILE A 8 -22.32 -24.11 53.92
C ILE A 8 -22.59 -22.99 52.90
N ALA A 9 -21.53 -22.30 52.45
CA ALA A 9 -21.59 -21.34 51.34
C ALA A 9 -21.46 -22.08 50.02
N ALA A 10 -22.52 -22.10 49.24
CA ALA A 10 -22.49 -22.61 47.87
C ALA A 10 -21.90 -21.53 46.96
N MET A 11 -20.68 -21.76 46.43
CA MET A 11 -20.08 -20.97 45.36
C MET A 11 -20.74 -21.35 44.01
N ALA A 12 -21.56 -20.44 43.46
CA ALA A 12 -22.02 -20.54 42.09
C ALA A 12 -20.89 -20.14 41.12
N ILE A 13 -20.31 -21.10 40.41
CA ILE A 13 -19.38 -20.84 39.32
C ILE A 13 -20.22 -20.39 38.13
N VAL A 14 -20.22 -19.07 37.87
CA VAL A 14 -20.73 -18.52 36.63
C VAL A 14 -19.67 -18.78 35.56
N GLY A 15 -19.85 -19.82 34.78
CA GLY A 15 -19.07 -20.09 33.58
C GLY A 15 -19.39 -19.04 32.53
N ALA A 16 -18.57 -18.02 32.38
CA ALA A 16 -18.61 -17.14 31.24
C ALA A 16 -18.17 -17.93 30.00
N THR A 17 -19.12 -18.31 29.16
CA THR A 17 -18.83 -18.85 27.84
C THR A 17 -18.28 -17.70 26.99
N HIS A 18 -16.96 -17.61 26.88
CA HIS A 18 -16.31 -16.76 25.89
C HIS A 18 -16.60 -17.37 24.52
N ALA A 19 -17.49 -16.74 23.75
CA ALA A 19 -17.53 -16.96 22.31
C ALA A 19 -16.13 -16.66 21.74
N PRO A 20 -15.64 -17.39 20.74
CA PRO A 20 -14.28 -17.18 20.25
C PRO A 20 -14.13 -15.76 19.67
N ALA A 21 -13.30 -14.94 20.28
CA ALA A 21 -13.03 -13.55 19.91
C ALA A 21 -12.59 -13.41 18.45
N LEU A 22 -11.91 -14.41 17.88
CA LEU A 22 -11.49 -14.48 16.47
C LEU A 22 -12.66 -14.41 15.46
N ALA A 23 -13.82 -15.00 15.78
CA ALA A 23 -14.98 -14.94 14.89
C ALA A 23 -15.64 -13.55 14.89
N GLN A 24 -15.53 -12.82 16.00
CA GLN A 24 -16.11 -11.50 16.15
C GLN A 24 -15.29 -10.44 15.39
N ASP A 25 -13.95 -10.54 15.37
CA ASP A 25 -13.09 -9.60 14.65
C ASP A 25 -13.03 -9.88 13.13
N ALA A 26 -13.10 -11.13 12.69
CA ALA A 26 -13.25 -11.45 11.27
C ALA A 26 -14.51 -10.82 10.68
N ASN A 27 -15.64 -10.94 11.38
CA ASN A 27 -16.89 -10.27 11.01
C ASN A 27 -16.77 -8.73 11.08
N ALA A 28 -15.98 -8.20 12.01
CA ALA A 28 -15.72 -6.77 12.11
C ALA A 28 -14.93 -6.24 10.92
N LEU A 29 -13.90 -6.97 10.44
CA LEU A 29 -13.12 -6.61 9.26
C LEU A 29 -13.92 -6.72 7.96
N GLU A 30 -14.79 -7.72 7.81
CA GLU A 30 -15.73 -7.83 6.69
C GLU A 30 -16.76 -6.68 6.66
N ASN A 31 -17.13 -6.16 7.82
CA ASN A 31 -18.09 -5.10 7.99
C ASN A 31 -17.48 -3.73 8.32
N ALA A 32 -16.16 -3.63 8.39
CA ALA A 32 -15.43 -2.43 8.86
C ALA A 32 -15.84 -1.15 8.15
N GLY A 33 -16.13 -1.22 6.84
CA GLY A 33 -16.58 -0.07 6.07
C GLY A 33 -18.04 0.35 6.29
N LYS A 34 -18.85 -0.36 7.10
CA LYS A 34 -20.29 -0.11 7.22
C LYS A 34 -20.66 0.89 8.33
N ASN A 35 -19.95 0.89 9.45
CA ASN A 35 -20.28 1.78 10.57
C ASN A 35 -19.46 3.08 10.60
N GLY A 36 -18.31 3.11 9.95
CA GLY A 36 -17.43 4.27 9.80
C GLY A 36 -16.78 4.80 11.08
N LYS A 37 -17.14 4.28 12.26
CA LYS A 37 -16.56 4.73 13.53
C LYS A 37 -15.10 4.34 13.64
N ASP A 38 -14.77 3.16 13.14
CA ASP A 38 -13.47 2.56 13.19
C ASP A 38 -12.84 2.49 11.79
N TRP A 39 -11.51 2.45 11.74
CA TRP A 39 -10.71 2.21 10.55
C TRP A 39 -9.74 1.08 10.83
N MET A 40 -10.17 -0.17 10.62
CA MET A 40 -9.52 -1.36 11.18
C MET A 40 -8.52 -2.06 10.26
N SER A 41 -8.46 -1.67 8.99
CA SER A 41 -7.54 -2.25 8.01
C SER A 41 -6.89 -1.15 7.16
N TYR A 42 -5.84 -1.49 6.40
CA TYR A 42 -5.11 -0.53 5.59
C TYR A 42 -6.01 0.30 4.67
N HIS A 43 -6.96 -0.32 3.98
CA HIS A 43 -7.92 0.35 3.10
C HIS A 43 -9.31 0.58 3.73
N GLY A 44 -9.42 0.49 5.06
CA GLY A 44 -10.67 0.61 5.81
C GLY A 44 -11.46 -0.70 5.91
N SER A 45 -11.46 -1.50 4.85
CA SER A 45 -12.18 -2.77 4.78
C SER A 45 -11.57 -3.70 3.72
N TYR A 46 -12.04 -4.96 3.64
CA TYR A 46 -11.66 -5.88 2.58
C TYR A 46 -12.12 -5.44 1.17
N GLN A 47 -13.14 -4.56 1.08
CA GLN A 47 -13.56 -4.00 -0.20
C GLN A 47 -12.52 -3.03 -0.79
N SER A 48 -11.55 -2.59 0.00
CA SER A 48 -10.49 -1.64 -0.36
C SER A 48 -11.03 -0.31 -0.93
N TRP A 49 -12.18 0.15 -0.41
CA TRP A 49 -12.80 1.36 -0.93
C TRP A 49 -12.14 2.65 -0.46
N HIS A 50 -11.43 2.61 0.65
CA HIS A 50 -10.82 3.79 1.27
C HIS A 50 -11.85 4.93 1.46
N TYR A 51 -13.06 4.56 1.84
CA TYR A 51 -14.25 5.39 1.98
C TYR A 51 -14.75 5.38 3.41
N SER A 52 -15.22 6.54 3.89
CA SER A 52 -15.88 6.65 5.19
C SER A 52 -17.38 6.94 5.04
N PRO A 53 -18.27 6.16 5.66
CA PRO A 53 -19.70 6.44 5.68
C PRO A 53 -20.10 7.55 6.66
N LEU A 54 -19.16 8.16 7.38
CA LEU A 54 -19.41 9.31 8.25
C LEU A 54 -19.69 10.57 7.43
N ASP A 55 -20.65 11.40 7.89
CA ASP A 55 -21.13 12.60 7.21
C ASP A 55 -21.23 13.84 8.10
N GLN A 56 -20.74 13.78 9.35
CA GLN A 56 -20.74 14.96 10.23
C GLN A 56 -19.87 16.08 9.66
N ILE A 57 -18.74 15.73 8.98
CA ILE A 57 -17.96 16.66 8.17
C ILE A 57 -18.46 16.55 6.73
N ASN A 58 -19.04 17.64 6.21
CA ASN A 58 -19.74 17.62 4.92
C ASN A 58 -19.60 18.95 4.16
N THR A 59 -20.13 19.00 2.95
CA THR A 59 -20.07 20.18 2.06
C THR A 59 -20.65 21.47 2.65
N ASN A 60 -21.58 21.39 3.63
CA ASN A 60 -22.19 22.56 4.25
C ASN A 60 -21.32 23.17 5.34
N ASN A 61 -20.48 22.36 6.03
CA ASN A 61 -19.70 22.82 7.17
C ASN A 61 -18.18 22.72 6.99
N ILE A 62 -17.70 22.25 5.86
CA ILE A 62 -16.26 22.06 5.59
C ILE A 62 -15.42 23.31 5.82
N LYS A 63 -15.99 24.50 5.61
CA LYS A 63 -15.31 25.80 5.88
C LYS A 63 -14.97 26.02 7.35
N LYS A 64 -15.52 25.21 8.25
CA LYS A 64 -15.22 25.24 9.69
C LYS A 64 -14.18 24.18 10.09
N LEU A 65 -13.67 23.42 9.12
CA LEU A 65 -12.64 22.40 9.40
C LEU A 65 -11.40 23.09 9.98
N LYS A 66 -10.93 22.57 11.09
CA LYS A 66 -9.76 23.07 11.81
C LYS A 66 -8.96 21.91 12.42
N ILE A 67 -7.70 22.17 12.71
CA ILE A 67 -6.85 21.22 13.43
C ILE A 67 -7.39 21.05 14.86
N ALA A 68 -7.66 19.80 15.24
CA ALA A 68 -8.01 19.41 16.59
C ALA A 68 -6.75 19.24 17.44
N PHE A 69 -5.78 18.51 16.93
CA PHE A 69 -4.46 18.32 17.55
C PHE A 69 -3.40 17.89 16.52
N ILE A 70 -2.14 18.01 16.92
CA ILE A 70 -0.97 17.53 16.17
C ILE A 70 -0.14 16.68 17.12
N HIS A 71 0.26 15.48 16.67
CA HIS A 71 1.26 14.67 17.35
C HIS A 71 2.53 14.59 16.52
N GLN A 72 3.65 15.11 17.03
CA GLN A 72 4.95 15.07 16.37
C GLN A 72 5.69 13.79 16.77
N VAL A 73 6.17 13.04 15.78
CA VAL A 73 6.90 11.78 16.00
C VAL A 73 8.37 11.99 16.37
N GLY A 74 8.86 13.22 16.32
CA GLY A 74 10.27 13.55 16.40
C GLY A 74 10.99 13.16 15.10
N HIS A 75 12.18 12.56 15.22
CA HIS A 75 12.94 12.10 14.06
C HIS A 75 12.23 10.94 13.35
N SER A 76 11.91 11.12 12.08
CA SER A 76 11.31 10.12 11.20
C SER A 76 11.94 10.19 9.82
N THR A 77 12.90 9.31 9.56
CA THR A 77 13.63 9.29 8.28
C THR A 77 12.66 9.17 7.11
N ARG A 78 12.71 10.12 6.19
CA ARG A 78 11.81 10.24 5.03
C ARG A 78 10.32 10.40 5.39
N GLY A 79 10.01 11.04 6.52
CA GLY A 79 8.65 11.34 6.96
C GLY A 79 7.86 10.13 7.46
N VAL A 80 6.56 10.32 7.62
CA VAL A 80 5.61 9.27 8.01
C VAL A 80 4.81 8.83 6.78
N GLN A 81 4.85 7.54 6.46
CA GLN A 81 4.16 6.97 5.29
C GLN A 81 3.03 6.01 5.67
N SER A 82 2.77 5.83 6.97
CA SER A 82 1.78 4.85 7.41
C SER A 82 0.35 5.26 7.08
N MET A 83 -0.50 4.26 6.90
CA MET A 83 -1.95 4.38 7.03
C MET A 83 -2.30 4.27 8.51
N PRO A 84 -2.86 5.31 9.14
CA PRO A 84 -3.36 5.21 10.51
C PRO A 84 -4.51 4.21 10.61
N LEU A 85 -4.68 3.62 11.78
CA LEU A 85 -5.82 2.79 12.12
C LEU A 85 -6.56 3.44 13.31
N ALA A 86 -7.87 3.19 13.39
CA ALA A 86 -8.68 3.67 14.50
C ALA A 86 -9.63 2.57 14.99
N LYS A 87 -9.71 2.40 16.30
CA LYS A 87 -10.67 1.49 16.95
C LYS A 87 -11.07 2.03 18.32
N ASP A 88 -12.36 2.04 18.59
CA ASP A 88 -12.93 2.45 19.87
C ASP A 88 -12.43 3.83 20.36
N GLY A 89 -12.26 4.78 19.42
CA GLY A 89 -11.79 6.13 19.70
C GLY A 89 -10.29 6.26 19.98
N ILE A 90 -9.50 5.21 19.76
CA ILE A 90 -8.03 5.21 19.86
C ILE A 90 -7.44 5.16 18.45
N LEU A 91 -6.47 6.04 18.19
CA LEU A 91 -5.66 6.08 16.98
C LEU A 91 -4.37 5.30 17.16
N TYR A 92 -4.02 4.51 16.14
CA TYR A 92 -2.76 3.79 16.05
C TYR A 92 -2.08 4.15 14.73
N TYR A 93 -0.80 4.49 14.76
CA TYR A 93 -0.04 4.70 13.53
C TYR A 93 1.44 4.34 13.72
N SER A 94 2.13 4.11 12.63
CA SER A 94 3.55 3.78 12.64
C SER A 94 4.38 4.88 11.97
N ALA A 95 5.65 4.95 12.30
CA ALA A 95 6.64 5.83 11.69
C ALA A 95 7.84 5.02 11.19
N SER A 96 8.85 5.69 10.66
CA SER A 96 10.06 5.04 10.15
C SER A 96 10.67 4.09 11.19
N TYR A 97 11.31 3.03 10.67
CA TYR A 97 11.88 1.94 11.48
C TYR A 97 10.86 1.24 12.39
N SER A 98 9.59 1.23 11.96
CA SER A 98 8.49 0.53 12.63
C SER A 98 8.22 0.98 14.07
N LYS A 99 8.46 2.26 14.38
CA LYS A 99 7.96 2.87 15.61
C LYS A 99 6.43 2.88 15.58
N VAL A 100 5.78 2.60 16.70
CA VAL A 100 4.31 2.59 16.82
C VAL A 100 3.87 3.53 17.93
N PHE A 101 2.75 4.21 17.71
CA PHE A 101 2.11 5.10 18.67
C PHE A 101 0.63 4.75 18.79
N ALA A 102 0.12 4.81 20.02
CA ALA A 102 -1.32 4.80 20.32
C ALA A 102 -1.70 6.11 21.01
N LEU A 103 -2.75 6.76 20.52
CA LEU A 103 -3.22 8.05 20.99
C LEU A 103 -4.71 8.00 21.31
N LYS A 104 -5.18 8.79 22.28
CA LYS A 104 -6.61 9.12 22.35
C LYS A 104 -7.01 9.89 21.09
N GLY A 105 -8.03 9.43 20.40
CA GLY A 105 -8.43 9.97 19.09
C GLY A 105 -9.10 11.34 19.14
N ASP A 106 -9.54 11.79 20.32
CA ASP A 106 -10.17 13.11 20.52
C ASP A 106 -9.19 14.19 21.01
N THR A 107 -8.12 13.81 21.72
CA THR A 107 -7.21 14.76 22.37
C THR A 107 -5.76 14.66 21.88
N GLY A 108 -5.37 13.56 21.25
CA GLY A 108 -3.98 13.32 20.86
C GLY A 108 -3.07 12.92 22.03
N GLU A 109 -3.61 12.67 23.24
CA GLU A 109 -2.84 12.16 24.37
C GLU A 109 -2.20 10.82 24.02
N VAL A 110 -0.87 10.72 24.18
CA VAL A 110 -0.13 9.47 23.95
C VAL A 110 -0.43 8.48 25.06
N LEU A 111 -1.01 7.33 24.71
CA LEU A 111 -1.28 6.25 25.65
C LEU A 111 -0.05 5.37 25.83
N TRP A 112 0.60 5.03 24.73
CA TRP A 112 1.85 4.28 24.73
C TRP A 112 2.58 4.42 23.40
N SER A 113 3.85 4.06 23.37
CA SER A 113 4.65 3.93 22.16
C SER A 113 5.49 2.65 22.22
N PHE A 114 5.78 2.08 21.06
CA PHE A 114 6.68 0.95 20.88
C PHE A 114 7.79 1.31 19.89
N VAL A 115 9.03 1.00 20.25
CA VAL A 115 10.20 1.18 19.38
C VAL A 115 10.95 -0.15 19.33
N PRO A 116 10.97 -0.84 18.18
CA PRO A 116 11.71 -2.09 18.08
C PRO A 116 13.22 -1.83 18.20
N LYS A 117 13.91 -2.70 18.95
CA LYS A 117 15.38 -2.66 18.94
C LYS A 117 15.87 -3.25 17.63
N LEU A 118 16.45 -2.45 16.76
CA LEU A 118 17.04 -2.83 15.47
C LEU A 118 18.57 -2.92 15.62
N ASP A 119 19.20 -3.65 14.70
CA ASP A 119 20.64 -3.71 14.56
C ASP A 119 21.14 -2.41 13.90
N ASP A 120 22.12 -1.73 14.50
CA ASP A 120 22.63 -0.44 14.03
C ASP A 120 23.29 -0.57 12.62
N ASP A 121 23.97 -1.67 12.36
CA ASP A 121 24.55 -1.94 11.04
C ASP A 121 23.48 -2.14 9.97
N LEU A 122 22.35 -2.75 10.34
CA LEU A 122 21.20 -2.89 9.46
C LEU A 122 20.56 -1.53 9.19
N VAL A 123 20.33 -0.72 10.21
CA VAL A 123 19.77 0.63 10.06
C VAL A 123 20.64 1.48 9.14
N ALA A 124 21.97 1.42 9.30
CA ALA A 124 22.92 2.13 8.43
C ALA A 124 22.85 1.69 6.95
N ARG A 125 22.53 0.41 6.69
CA ARG A 125 22.38 -0.14 5.33
C ARG A 125 20.98 0.07 4.73
N GLN A 126 19.95 0.26 5.57
CA GLN A 126 18.54 0.44 5.19
C GLN A 126 18.20 1.91 4.87
N THR A 127 19.12 2.67 4.30
CA THR A 127 18.90 4.10 3.98
C THR A 127 17.82 4.32 2.92
N HIS A 128 17.56 3.34 2.06
CA HIS A 128 16.55 3.42 1.02
C HIS A 128 15.14 3.09 1.49
N SER A 129 14.98 2.24 2.49
CA SER A 129 13.66 1.71 2.89
C SER A 129 13.41 1.76 4.41
N PRO A 130 13.58 2.93 5.06
CA PRO A 130 13.32 3.07 6.49
C PRO A 130 11.83 3.06 6.82
N TYR A 131 10.98 3.09 5.81
CA TYR A 131 9.54 3.31 5.97
C TYR A 131 8.84 2.16 6.67
N ASN A 132 7.74 2.51 7.31
CA ASN A 132 6.66 1.58 7.63
C ASN A 132 5.34 2.19 7.16
N ARG A 133 4.61 1.48 6.30
CA ARG A 133 3.37 2.00 5.69
C ARG A 133 2.11 1.60 6.44
N GLY A 134 2.24 0.89 7.56
CA GLY A 134 1.09 0.64 8.41
C GLY A 134 1.12 -0.71 9.13
N MET A 135 0.00 -1.00 9.74
CA MET A 135 -0.24 -2.14 10.62
C MET A 135 -1.55 -2.82 10.24
N ALA A 136 -1.80 -3.97 10.86
CA ALA A 136 -3.11 -4.59 10.89
C ALA A 136 -3.54 -4.81 12.35
N MET A 137 -4.84 -4.96 12.59
CA MET A 137 -5.35 -5.24 13.93
C MET A 137 -6.38 -6.37 13.93
N SER A 138 -6.36 -7.17 14.97
CA SER A 138 -7.37 -8.20 15.24
C SER A 138 -7.18 -8.73 16.67
N ASP A 139 -8.28 -9.10 17.32
CA ASP A 139 -8.29 -9.81 18.61
C ASP A 139 -7.41 -9.12 19.67
N GLY A 140 -7.57 -7.78 19.80
CA GLY A 140 -6.83 -6.99 20.77
C GLY A 140 -5.32 -6.87 20.49
N LYS A 141 -4.86 -7.19 19.29
CA LYS A 141 -3.46 -7.13 18.87
C LYS A 141 -3.28 -6.24 17.65
N LEU A 142 -2.15 -5.53 17.62
CA LEU A 142 -1.60 -4.88 16.44
C LEU A 142 -0.48 -5.73 15.86
N TYR A 143 -0.49 -5.91 14.55
CA TYR A 143 0.55 -6.64 13.84
C TYR A 143 1.38 -5.67 13.01
N ILE A 144 2.71 -5.72 13.15
CA ILE A 144 3.62 -4.84 12.43
C ILE A 144 4.86 -5.59 11.96
N GLY A 145 5.18 -5.43 10.67
CA GLY A 145 6.44 -5.89 10.12
C GLY A 145 7.56 -4.88 10.33
N THR A 146 8.79 -5.34 10.44
CA THR A 146 9.97 -4.49 10.61
C THR A 146 10.96 -4.65 9.47
N VAL A 147 11.77 -3.61 9.25
CA VAL A 147 12.77 -3.57 8.19
C VAL A 147 13.87 -4.63 8.33
N ASP A 148 14.02 -5.23 9.51
CA ASP A 148 14.94 -6.33 9.75
C ASP A 148 14.30 -7.72 9.56
N GLY A 149 13.08 -7.79 9.02
CA GLY A 149 12.41 -9.05 8.65
C GLY A 149 11.73 -9.78 9.79
N ARG A 150 11.38 -9.07 10.87
CA ARG A 150 10.54 -9.59 11.95
C ARG A 150 9.09 -9.16 11.79
N LEU A 151 8.18 -9.98 12.29
CA LEU A 151 6.77 -9.64 12.50
C LEU A 151 6.47 -9.67 13.99
N PHE A 152 5.86 -8.61 14.49
CA PHE A 152 5.42 -8.49 15.89
C PHE A 152 3.90 -8.53 15.98
N ALA A 153 3.39 -9.11 17.07
CA ALA A 153 2.08 -8.81 17.59
C ALA A 153 2.23 -8.01 18.88
N LEU A 154 1.64 -6.83 18.92
CA LEU A 154 1.61 -5.96 20.10
C LEU A 154 0.22 -5.98 20.74
N ASP A 155 0.16 -6.03 22.06
CA ASP A 155 -1.08 -5.82 22.80
C ASP A 155 -1.59 -4.39 22.58
N MET A 156 -2.81 -4.21 22.12
CA MET A 156 -3.37 -2.90 21.75
C MET A 156 -3.52 -1.95 22.95
N THR A 157 -3.66 -2.49 24.16
CA THR A 157 -3.85 -1.69 25.37
C THR A 157 -2.53 -1.16 25.92
N THR A 158 -1.46 -1.97 25.81
CA THR A 158 -0.20 -1.70 26.52
C THR A 158 0.99 -1.43 25.58
N GLY A 159 0.87 -1.73 24.28
CA GLY A 159 1.96 -1.65 23.31
C GLY A 159 3.06 -2.71 23.49
N LYS A 160 2.90 -3.64 24.45
CA LYS A 160 3.92 -4.67 24.71
C LYS A 160 3.85 -5.80 23.68
N PRO A 161 5.00 -6.35 23.24
CA PRO A 161 5.01 -7.53 22.39
C PRO A 161 4.34 -8.73 23.07
N VAL A 162 3.37 -9.34 22.36
CA VAL A 162 2.75 -10.61 22.72
C VAL A 162 3.58 -11.76 22.17
N TRP A 163 4.02 -11.61 20.92
CA TRP A 163 4.97 -12.50 20.26
C TRP A 163 5.77 -11.74 19.19
N GLU A 164 6.91 -12.32 18.81
CA GLU A 164 7.82 -11.85 17.78
C GLU A 164 8.29 -13.05 16.96
N THR A 165 8.31 -12.92 15.63
CA THR A 165 8.77 -13.97 14.73
C THR A 165 9.71 -13.42 13.68
N LYS A 166 10.91 -13.98 13.56
CA LYS A 166 11.87 -13.69 12.50
C LYS A 166 11.52 -14.50 11.26
N LEU A 167 11.08 -13.82 10.19
CA LEU A 167 10.66 -14.43 8.93
C LEU A 167 11.73 -14.35 7.85
N ILE A 168 12.53 -13.27 7.83
CA ILE A 168 13.55 -13.03 6.82
C ILE A 168 14.92 -12.87 7.48
N ASN A 169 15.95 -13.50 6.90
CA ASN A 169 17.33 -13.25 7.31
C ASN A 169 17.86 -11.99 6.61
N SER A 170 17.62 -10.83 7.22
CA SER A 170 18.02 -9.53 6.71
C SER A 170 19.54 -9.28 6.66
N GLN A 171 20.34 -10.06 7.36
CA GLN A 171 21.82 -9.95 7.27
C GLN A 171 22.34 -10.34 5.88
N LYS A 172 21.65 -11.28 5.21
CA LYS A 172 22.01 -11.70 3.84
C LYS A 172 21.38 -10.81 2.76
N LEU A 173 20.16 -10.32 2.96
CA LEU A 173 19.37 -9.72 1.90
C LEU A 173 19.13 -8.23 2.06
N THR A 174 19.36 -7.60 3.18
CA THR A 174 18.93 -6.22 3.48
C THR A 174 17.43 -5.97 3.08
N VAL A 175 16.63 -7.00 3.13
CA VAL A 175 15.21 -7.02 2.80
C VAL A 175 14.42 -7.27 4.08
N GLY A 176 13.31 -6.57 4.25
CA GLY A 176 12.41 -6.72 5.39
C GLY A 176 10.99 -6.37 5.01
N PHE A 177 10.24 -5.82 5.94
CA PHE A 177 8.86 -5.45 5.75
C PHE A 177 8.69 -3.94 5.83
N THR A 178 8.13 -3.34 4.77
CA THR A 178 7.79 -1.91 4.72
C THR A 178 6.29 -1.68 4.58
N GLY A 179 5.54 -2.67 4.13
CA GLY A 179 4.09 -2.62 3.99
C GLY A 179 3.34 -3.10 5.22
N ALA A 180 2.06 -2.80 5.26
CA ALA A 180 1.18 -3.30 6.31
C ALA A 180 0.90 -4.80 6.13
N PRO A 181 0.75 -5.57 7.21
CA PRO A 181 0.17 -6.90 7.14
C PRO A 181 -1.33 -6.85 6.79
N LEU A 182 -1.87 -8.00 6.38
CA LEU A 182 -3.31 -8.23 6.23
C LEU A 182 -3.73 -9.36 7.17
N VAL A 183 -4.72 -9.12 8.02
CA VAL A 183 -5.34 -10.20 8.82
C VAL A 183 -6.42 -10.86 7.99
N VAL A 184 -6.41 -12.19 7.90
CA VAL A 184 -7.42 -12.99 7.25
C VAL A 184 -7.72 -14.21 8.12
N LYS A 185 -8.94 -14.30 8.66
CA LYS A 185 -9.32 -15.36 9.61
C LYS A 185 -8.36 -15.39 10.82
N ASP A 186 -7.69 -16.51 11.01
CA ASP A 186 -6.68 -16.74 12.06
C ASP A 186 -5.23 -16.52 11.58
N LYS A 187 -5.03 -15.88 10.44
CA LYS A 187 -3.71 -15.65 9.83
C LYS A 187 -3.39 -14.17 9.73
N VAL A 188 -2.11 -13.86 9.89
CA VAL A 188 -1.49 -12.59 9.51
C VAL A 188 -0.66 -12.86 8.25
N ILE A 189 -0.99 -12.16 7.18
CA ILE A 189 -0.32 -12.32 5.89
C ILE A 189 0.53 -11.08 5.63
N ILE A 190 1.79 -11.26 5.25
CA ILE A 190 2.71 -10.16 5.01
C ILE A 190 3.69 -10.51 3.88
N GLY A 191 3.88 -9.56 2.95
CA GLY A 191 4.84 -9.69 1.86
C GLY A 191 6.11 -8.88 2.13
N ALA A 192 7.25 -9.40 1.68
CA ALA A 192 8.54 -8.73 1.77
C ALA A 192 8.63 -7.59 0.75
N GLN A 193 9.41 -6.55 1.09
CA GLN A 193 9.83 -5.55 0.11
C GLN A 193 10.80 -6.17 -0.92
N GLY A 194 11.03 -5.46 -2.03
CA GLY A 194 12.18 -5.69 -2.88
C GLY A 194 11.88 -6.24 -4.27
N GLY A 195 11.44 -5.37 -5.18
CA GLY A 195 11.55 -5.62 -6.61
C GLY A 195 13.01 -5.57 -7.06
N GLU A 196 13.74 -4.54 -6.68
CA GLU A 196 15.12 -4.26 -7.07
C GLU A 196 16.17 -5.05 -6.27
N TRP A 197 15.76 -5.73 -5.21
CA TRP A 197 16.66 -6.51 -4.37
C TRP A 197 16.83 -7.93 -4.90
N PRO A 198 18.07 -8.44 -4.98
CA PRO A 198 18.32 -9.82 -5.40
C PRO A 198 17.77 -10.84 -4.39
N GLY A 199 16.50 -11.17 -4.52
CA GLY A 199 15.75 -12.09 -3.69
C GLY A 199 14.68 -12.83 -4.48
N ARG A 200 13.69 -13.44 -3.80
CA ARG A 200 12.60 -14.20 -4.43
C ARG A 200 11.20 -13.75 -3.96
N GLY A 201 11.08 -12.55 -3.40
CA GLY A 201 9.82 -11.91 -3.02
C GLY A 201 8.89 -12.78 -2.17
N PRO A 202 9.26 -13.22 -0.95
CA PRO A 202 8.38 -14.08 -0.16
C PRO A 202 7.16 -13.34 0.39
N ILE A 203 6.02 -14.04 0.36
CA ILE A 203 4.80 -13.70 1.12
C ILE A 203 4.61 -14.80 2.15
N PHE A 204 4.33 -14.41 3.39
CA PHE A 204 4.20 -15.32 4.52
C PHE A 204 2.78 -15.31 5.08
N GLY A 205 2.25 -16.49 5.43
CA GLY A 205 1.11 -16.65 6.31
C GLY A 205 1.58 -17.10 7.69
N VAL A 206 1.18 -16.37 8.71
CA VAL A 206 1.59 -16.56 10.11
C VAL A 206 0.34 -16.75 10.94
N ASP A 207 0.33 -17.71 11.86
CA ASP A 207 -0.75 -17.89 12.82
C ASP A 207 -0.87 -16.67 13.73
N ALA A 208 -2.01 -16.00 13.74
CA ALA A 208 -2.23 -14.74 14.46
C ALA A 208 -2.12 -14.85 15.98
N LYS A 209 -2.38 -16.05 16.54
CA LYS A 209 -2.34 -16.31 17.97
C LYS A 209 -0.92 -16.60 18.46
N THR A 210 -0.17 -17.42 17.71
CA THR A 210 1.12 -17.98 18.15
C THR A 210 2.34 -17.33 17.52
N GLY A 211 2.17 -16.65 16.37
CA GLY A 211 3.27 -16.11 15.58
C GLY A 211 4.02 -17.16 14.76
N GLN A 212 3.56 -18.42 14.72
CA GLN A 212 4.21 -19.48 13.93
C GLN A 212 3.98 -19.26 12.43
N LYS A 213 5.04 -19.36 11.63
CA LYS A 213 4.94 -19.39 10.18
C LYS A 213 4.18 -20.65 9.75
N VAL A 214 3.05 -20.48 9.05
CA VAL A 214 2.21 -21.58 8.53
C VAL A 214 2.60 -21.92 7.12
N TRP A 215 2.79 -20.91 6.28
CA TRP A 215 3.17 -21.09 4.88
C TRP A 215 4.02 -19.93 4.38
N GLU A 216 4.67 -20.17 3.24
CA GLU A 216 5.45 -19.21 2.49
C GLU A 216 5.20 -19.44 1.00
N PHE A 217 4.92 -18.36 0.28
CA PHE A 217 4.82 -18.36 -1.17
C PHE A 217 5.91 -17.44 -1.74
N LEU A 218 6.66 -17.91 -2.73
CA LEU A 218 7.68 -17.12 -3.41
C LEU A 218 7.07 -16.53 -4.69
N THR A 219 7.08 -15.21 -4.83
CA THR A 219 6.53 -14.55 -6.03
C THR A 219 7.41 -14.78 -7.26
N VAL A 220 8.70 -15.00 -7.05
CA VAL A 220 9.64 -15.35 -8.11
C VAL A 220 9.78 -16.86 -8.20
N ALA A 221 9.37 -17.43 -9.34
CA ALA A 221 9.46 -18.86 -9.62
C ALA A 221 8.88 -19.74 -8.48
N GLY A 222 7.73 -19.31 -7.93
CA GLY A 222 7.08 -19.97 -6.79
C GLY A 222 6.47 -21.34 -7.10
N THR A 223 6.39 -21.70 -8.37
CA THR A 223 5.94 -23.00 -8.86
C THR A 223 6.87 -23.52 -9.95
N PRO A 224 6.90 -24.83 -10.23
CA PRO A 224 7.71 -25.39 -11.31
C PRO A 224 7.39 -24.81 -12.70
N ASP A 225 6.14 -24.44 -12.94
CA ASP A 225 5.74 -23.83 -14.22
C ASP A 225 6.19 -22.37 -14.31
N ALA A 226 6.15 -21.63 -13.20
CA ALA A 226 6.69 -20.27 -13.16
C ALA A 226 8.22 -20.27 -13.37
N GLU A 227 8.95 -21.23 -12.82
CA GLU A 227 10.40 -21.35 -13.00
C GLU A 227 10.77 -21.46 -14.50
N LYS A 228 9.99 -22.19 -15.29
CA LYS A 228 10.20 -22.34 -16.75
C LYS A 228 10.08 -21.03 -17.53
N THR A 229 9.46 -20.01 -16.96
CA THR A 229 9.34 -18.67 -17.57
C THR A 229 10.58 -17.79 -17.38
N TRP A 230 11.59 -18.32 -16.69
CA TRP A 230 12.89 -17.71 -16.51
C TRP A 230 13.88 -18.49 -17.38
N GLY A 231 14.37 -17.88 -18.45
CA GLY A 231 15.21 -18.56 -19.45
C GLY A 231 16.60 -18.96 -18.96
N ASN A 232 16.92 -18.62 -17.70
CA ASN A 232 18.17 -18.99 -17.02
C ASN A 232 17.94 -19.02 -15.51
N GLU A 233 19.00 -19.17 -14.70
CA GLU A 233 18.89 -19.21 -13.23
C GLU A 233 18.70 -17.86 -12.54
N SER A 234 18.39 -16.77 -13.28
CA SER A 234 18.16 -15.43 -12.70
C SER A 234 17.00 -15.39 -11.69
N TRP A 235 16.08 -16.35 -11.74
CA TRP A 235 15.03 -16.51 -10.74
C TRP A 235 15.55 -16.65 -9.30
N ARG A 236 16.79 -17.09 -9.10
CA ARG A 236 17.39 -17.21 -7.76
C ARG A 236 17.48 -15.86 -7.05
N THR A 237 17.54 -14.79 -7.82
CA THR A 237 17.71 -13.41 -7.36
C THR A 237 16.75 -12.44 -8.06
N GLY A 238 15.60 -12.95 -8.48
CA GLY A 238 14.71 -12.28 -9.44
C GLY A 238 13.81 -11.17 -8.88
N GLY A 239 13.98 -10.70 -7.65
CA GLY A 239 13.22 -9.57 -7.09
C GLY A 239 11.81 -9.92 -6.63
N GLY A 240 10.80 -9.27 -7.18
CA GLY A 240 9.39 -9.66 -7.13
C GLY A 240 8.67 -9.47 -5.79
N GLY A 241 9.08 -8.57 -4.92
CA GLY A 241 8.48 -8.37 -3.60
C GLY A 241 6.96 -8.09 -3.62
N GLY A 242 6.24 -8.58 -2.62
CA GLY A 242 4.82 -8.28 -2.40
C GLY A 242 4.64 -7.23 -1.31
N TRP A 243 5.23 -6.05 -1.49
CA TRP A 243 5.49 -5.10 -0.42
C TRP A 243 4.30 -4.25 0.05
N MET A 244 3.22 -4.13 -0.71
CA MET A 244 1.97 -3.52 -0.26
C MET A 244 0.96 -4.60 0.16
N PRO A 245 0.02 -4.27 1.06
CA PRO A 245 -0.99 -5.23 1.48
C PRO A 245 -1.96 -5.56 0.34
N GLY A 246 -2.34 -6.82 0.26
CA GLY A 246 -3.44 -7.26 -0.57
C GLY A 246 -4.80 -7.09 0.08
N THR A 247 -5.80 -7.81 -0.43
CA THR A 247 -7.13 -7.89 0.17
C THR A 247 -7.64 -9.32 0.24
N TYR A 248 -8.72 -9.53 0.99
CA TYR A 248 -9.35 -10.84 1.12
C TYR A 248 -10.75 -10.86 0.51
N ASP A 249 -11.00 -11.88 -0.30
CA ASP A 249 -12.31 -12.22 -0.82
C ASP A 249 -12.86 -13.43 -0.06
N ALA A 250 -13.82 -13.21 0.82
CA ALA A 250 -14.44 -14.26 1.60
C ALA A 250 -15.27 -15.23 0.73
N GLU A 251 -15.80 -14.75 -0.39
CA GLU A 251 -16.66 -15.54 -1.27
C GLU A 251 -15.87 -16.60 -2.06
N THR A 252 -14.71 -16.23 -2.56
CA THR A 252 -13.80 -17.14 -3.25
C THR A 252 -12.78 -17.78 -2.31
N ASN A 253 -12.77 -17.38 -1.03
CA ASN A 253 -11.75 -17.71 -0.03
C ASN A 253 -10.34 -17.53 -0.60
N SER A 254 -10.04 -16.33 -1.09
CA SER A 254 -8.74 -16.01 -1.69
C SER A 254 -8.20 -14.67 -1.23
N VAL A 255 -6.88 -14.64 -1.06
CA VAL A 255 -6.12 -13.41 -0.79
C VAL A 255 -5.56 -12.93 -2.11
N TRP A 256 -5.99 -11.75 -2.54
CA TRP A 256 -5.49 -11.09 -3.72
C TRP A 256 -4.29 -10.22 -3.36
N TRP A 257 -3.20 -10.36 -4.12
CA TRP A 257 -1.95 -9.68 -3.84
C TRP A 257 -1.26 -9.24 -5.12
N GLY A 258 -0.69 -8.03 -5.14
CA GLY A 258 0.15 -7.55 -6.22
C GLY A 258 1.63 -7.86 -5.97
N THR A 259 2.37 -8.13 -7.02
CA THR A 259 3.81 -8.41 -6.96
C THR A 259 4.62 -7.32 -7.66
N ALA A 260 5.85 -7.12 -7.19
CA ALA A 260 6.75 -6.10 -7.70
C ALA A 260 7.48 -6.55 -8.98
N ASN A 261 8.22 -5.61 -9.55
CA ASN A 261 9.10 -5.79 -10.69
C ASN A 261 10.14 -6.90 -10.49
N PRO A 262 10.67 -7.49 -11.58
CA PRO A 262 11.82 -8.39 -11.49
C PRO A 262 13.16 -7.64 -11.33
N ALA A 263 14.21 -8.33 -10.85
CA ALA A 263 15.58 -7.83 -10.78
C ALA A 263 16.49 -8.57 -11.79
N PRO A 264 17.44 -7.86 -12.48
CA PRO A 264 17.65 -6.42 -12.47
C PRO A 264 16.44 -5.65 -12.99
N LEU A 265 16.20 -4.46 -12.45
CA LEU A 265 15.05 -3.63 -12.79
C LEU A 265 14.98 -3.32 -14.29
N TYR A 266 16.04 -2.71 -14.84
CA TYR A 266 16.18 -2.49 -16.28
C TYR A 266 16.99 -3.60 -16.92
N ASP A 267 16.34 -4.35 -17.81
CA ASP A 267 16.99 -5.41 -18.59
C ASP A 267 17.27 -4.95 -20.02
N TRP A 268 18.48 -5.23 -20.49
CA TRP A 268 18.98 -4.85 -21.81
C TRP A 268 18.57 -5.84 -22.93
N SER A 269 17.56 -6.66 -22.70
CA SER A 269 17.14 -7.80 -23.54
C SER A 269 16.77 -7.43 -24.98
N GLY A 270 16.24 -6.23 -25.19
CA GLY A 270 15.69 -5.82 -26.48
C GLY A 270 14.44 -6.62 -26.85
N PRO A 271 14.10 -6.73 -28.16
CA PRO A 271 12.90 -7.42 -28.63
C PRO A 271 12.94 -8.94 -28.38
N ASP A 272 14.12 -9.50 -28.25
CA ASP A 272 14.33 -10.94 -28.02
C ASP A 272 14.32 -11.35 -26.55
N TYR A 273 13.61 -10.61 -25.70
CA TYR A 273 13.60 -10.79 -24.26
C TYR A 273 13.25 -12.23 -23.80
N LYS A 274 12.61 -13.03 -24.61
CA LYS A 274 12.34 -14.44 -24.31
C LYS A 274 13.61 -15.28 -24.16
N THR A 275 14.69 -14.89 -24.85
CA THR A 275 15.95 -15.65 -24.94
C THR A 275 17.20 -14.83 -24.65
N ASN A 276 17.07 -13.50 -24.55
CA ASN A 276 18.18 -12.56 -24.37
C ASN A 276 17.98 -11.72 -23.10
N GLY A 277 19.08 -11.14 -22.59
CA GLY A 277 19.05 -10.29 -21.41
C GLY A 277 19.67 -10.95 -20.18
N ALA A 278 19.64 -10.24 -19.06
CA ALA A 278 20.08 -10.77 -17.77
C ALA A 278 19.07 -11.79 -17.19
N ARG A 279 17.78 -11.62 -17.51
CA ARG A 279 16.68 -12.45 -17.02
C ARG A 279 15.69 -12.84 -18.12
N PRO A 280 16.09 -13.64 -19.12
CA PRO A 280 15.23 -13.99 -20.25
C PRO A 280 13.89 -14.60 -19.82
N GLY A 281 12.83 -14.36 -20.60
CA GLY A 281 11.49 -14.92 -20.37
C GLY A 281 10.51 -13.95 -19.72
N ASP A 282 9.30 -14.41 -19.43
CA ASP A 282 8.23 -13.58 -18.86
C ASP A 282 8.39 -13.28 -17.38
N ASN A 283 9.18 -14.07 -16.67
CA ASN A 283 9.56 -13.89 -15.26
C ASN A 283 8.38 -14.00 -14.26
N LEU A 284 7.59 -15.07 -14.33
CA LEU A 284 6.48 -15.30 -13.39
C LEU A 284 7.00 -15.53 -11.94
N TYR A 285 6.33 -14.98 -10.94
CA TYR A 285 5.10 -14.13 -10.94
C TYR A 285 5.44 -12.68 -10.63
N THR A 286 6.47 -12.08 -11.22
CA THR A 286 6.73 -10.65 -11.08
C THR A 286 5.69 -9.84 -11.84
N THR A 287 5.44 -8.61 -11.43
CA THR A 287 4.47 -7.66 -12.00
C THR A 287 3.14 -8.32 -12.35
N SER A 288 2.60 -9.00 -11.34
CA SER A 288 1.40 -9.84 -11.47
C SER A 288 0.40 -9.55 -10.34
N VAL A 289 -0.86 -9.80 -10.64
CA VAL A 289 -1.88 -10.03 -9.62
C VAL A 289 -1.99 -11.53 -9.38
N ILE A 290 -1.88 -11.95 -8.13
CA ILE A 290 -1.99 -13.35 -7.71
C ILE A 290 -3.11 -13.51 -6.68
N ALA A 291 -3.79 -14.63 -6.69
CA ALA A 291 -4.76 -15.01 -5.68
C ALA A 291 -4.29 -16.29 -4.97
N LEU A 292 -4.07 -16.18 -3.67
CA LEU A 292 -3.58 -17.26 -2.83
C LEU A 292 -4.71 -17.81 -1.95
N ASP A 293 -4.67 -19.10 -1.68
CA ASP A 293 -5.46 -19.69 -0.61
C ASP A 293 -4.91 -19.23 0.76
N PRO A 294 -5.71 -18.59 1.62
CA PRO A 294 -5.22 -18.02 2.88
C PRO A 294 -4.73 -19.07 3.87
N ASP A 295 -5.23 -20.30 3.79
CA ASP A 295 -4.92 -21.34 4.75
C ASP A 295 -3.62 -22.10 4.40
N THR A 296 -3.29 -22.17 3.10
CA THR A 296 -2.17 -22.99 2.58
C THR A 296 -1.10 -22.20 1.83
N GLY A 297 -1.36 -20.95 1.45
CA GLY A 297 -0.48 -20.14 0.59
C GLY A 297 -0.40 -20.63 -0.86
N LYS A 298 -1.20 -21.61 -1.26
CA LYS A 298 -1.19 -22.11 -2.64
C LYS A 298 -1.85 -21.11 -3.59
N ILE A 299 -1.23 -20.91 -4.76
CA ILE A 299 -1.81 -20.08 -5.80
C ILE A 299 -3.05 -20.75 -6.40
N LYS A 300 -4.14 -19.97 -6.51
CA LYS A 300 -5.41 -20.40 -7.10
C LYS A 300 -5.53 -19.94 -8.55
N PHE A 301 -5.21 -18.67 -8.79
CA PHE A 301 -5.18 -18.06 -10.13
C PHE A 301 -4.28 -16.82 -10.10
N PHE A 302 -3.92 -16.34 -11.28
CA PHE A 302 -3.10 -15.14 -11.45
C PHE A 302 -3.35 -14.51 -12.82
N HIS A 303 -2.95 -13.25 -12.95
CA HIS A 303 -2.75 -12.57 -14.22
C HIS A 303 -1.44 -11.79 -14.15
N GLN A 304 -0.54 -11.99 -15.12
CA GLN A 304 0.68 -11.19 -15.22
C GLN A 304 0.36 -9.93 -16.03
N GLU A 305 0.34 -8.76 -15.37
CA GLU A 305 -0.04 -7.50 -16.00
C GLU A 305 1.00 -7.04 -17.00
N LEU A 306 2.28 -7.18 -16.66
CA LEU A 306 3.39 -6.79 -17.53
C LEU A 306 4.44 -7.90 -17.60
N PRO A 307 4.32 -8.84 -18.55
CA PRO A 307 5.35 -9.85 -18.77
C PRO A 307 6.71 -9.22 -19.06
N HIS A 308 7.78 -9.73 -18.41
CA HIS A 308 9.13 -9.19 -18.54
C HIS A 308 9.16 -7.68 -18.32
N ASP A 309 8.63 -7.22 -17.19
CA ASP A 309 8.66 -5.79 -16.84
C ASP A 309 10.11 -5.26 -16.84
N ALA A 310 10.40 -4.35 -17.72
CA ALA A 310 11.70 -3.69 -17.87
C ALA A 310 11.62 -2.18 -17.63
N TRP A 311 10.58 -1.72 -16.89
CA TRP A 311 10.26 -0.31 -16.69
C TRP A 311 10.04 0.07 -15.23
N ASP A 312 10.00 -0.90 -14.31
CA ASP A 312 9.65 -0.70 -12.90
C ASP A 312 8.17 -0.39 -12.68
N PHE A 313 7.29 -1.16 -13.31
CA PHE A 313 5.85 -0.91 -13.23
C PHE A 313 5.09 -1.93 -12.37
N ASP A 314 5.52 -2.03 -11.12
CA ASP A 314 4.97 -2.91 -10.09
C ASP A 314 3.44 -3.05 -10.13
N SER A 315 2.95 -4.30 -10.05
CA SER A 315 1.57 -4.58 -9.65
C SER A 315 1.37 -4.47 -8.13
N ALA A 316 2.47 -4.42 -7.36
CA ALA A 316 2.43 -4.35 -5.90
C ALA A 316 1.91 -3.00 -5.35
N VAL A 317 1.83 -1.95 -6.18
CA VAL A 317 1.42 -0.61 -5.72
C VAL A 317 -0.09 -0.43 -5.60
N GLY A 318 -0.89 -1.23 -6.30
CA GLY A 318 -2.33 -1.01 -6.45
C GLY A 318 -3.17 -1.62 -5.35
N GLU A 319 -4.23 -0.92 -5.00
CA GLU A 319 -5.35 -1.45 -4.24
C GLU A 319 -6.25 -2.34 -5.11
N PHE A 320 -6.96 -3.29 -4.51
CA PHE A 320 -7.96 -4.14 -5.13
C PHE A 320 -9.35 -3.65 -4.76
N VAL A 321 -9.90 -2.71 -5.53
CA VAL A 321 -11.21 -2.13 -5.26
C VAL A 321 -12.30 -3.10 -5.68
N GLN A 322 -13.08 -3.58 -4.73
CA GLN A 322 -14.18 -4.51 -4.96
C GLN A 322 -15.43 -3.78 -5.47
N ILE A 323 -15.91 -4.16 -6.64
CA ILE A 323 -17.11 -3.57 -7.27
C ILE A 323 -18.07 -4.69 -7.65
N ASP A 324 -19.31 -4.59 -7.15
CA ASP A 324 -20.41 -5.45 -7.57
C ASP A 324 -21.39 -4.60 -8.40
N ARG A 325 -21.57 -4.93 -9.68
CA ARG A 325 -22.41 -4.16 -10.61
C ARG A 325 -23.06 -5.08 -11.64
N ASP A 326 -24.37 -4.91 -11.83
CA ASP A 326 -25.18 -5.63 -12.83
C ASP A 326 -25.03 -7.18 -12.75
N GLY A 327 -24.97 -7.69 -11.51
CA GLY A 327 -24.81 -9.12 -11.23
C GLY A 327 -23.42 -9.67 -11.47
N LYS A 328 -22.46 -8.86 -11.86
CA LYS A 328 -21.05 -9.20 -12.01
C LYS A 328 -20.21 -8.67 -10.86
N LYS A 329 -19.11 -9.36 -10.57
CA LYS A 329 -18.22 -9.08 -9.45
C LYS A 329 -16.82 -8.82 -9.97
N TYR A 330 -16.30 -7.62 -9.67
CA TYR A 330 -15.02 -7.15 -10.19
C TYR A 330 -14.04 -6.82 -9.09
N TYR A 331 -12.75 -6.95 -9.39
CA TYR A 331 -11.70 -6.16 -8.79
C TYR A 331 -11.17 -5.14 -9.79
N VAL A 332 -11.01 -3.91 -9.34
CA VAL A 332 -10.35 -2.82 -10.05
C VAL A 332 -8.98 -2.64 -9.41
N HIS A 333 -7.93 -2.82 -10.18
CA HIS A 333 -6.55 -2.79 -9.72
C HIS A 333 -5.72 -1.78 -10.49
N ALA A 334 -5.00 -0.93 -9.77
CA ALA A 334 -4.17 0.12 -10.34
C ALA A 334 -2.71 -0.36 -10.45
N ASN A 335 -2.19 -0.45 -11.68
CA ASN A 335 -0.79 -0.81 -11.93
C ASN A 335 0.09 0.46 -12.02
N LYS A 336 1.32 0.39 -11.56
CA LYS A 336 2.29 1.50 -11.57
C LYS A 336 2.52 2.12 -12.96
N SER A 337 2.28 1.37 -14.03
CA SER A 337 2.35 1.86 -15.41
C SER A 337 1.36 2.97 -15.78
N GLY A 338 0.39 3.28 -14.92
CA GLY A 338 -0.71 4.20 -15.24
C GLY A 338 -1.94 3.52 -15.81
N TYR A 339 -1.91 2.18 -15.97
CA TYR A 339 -3.06 1.41 -16.41
C TYR A 339 -3.86 0.86 -15.22
N ILE A 340 -5.17 0.83 -15.39
CA ILE A 340 -6.12 0.19 -14.48
C ILE A 340 -6.60 -1.09 -15.15
N PHE A 341 -6.50 -2.21 -14.42
CA PHE A 341 -7.02 -3.51 -14.83
C PHE A 341 -8.31 -3.81 -14.08
N VAL A 342 -9.31 -4.28 -14.81
CA VAL A 342 -10.59 -4.72 -14.25
C VAL A 342 -10.69 -6.23 -14.43
N TYR A 343 -10.81 -6.94 -13.31
CA TYR A 343 -10.82 -8.40 -13.28
C TYR A 343 -12.17 -8.96 -12.89
N ASP A 344 -12.53 -10.10 -13.47
CA ASP A 344 -13.53 -10.99 -12.87
C ASP A 344 -12.97 -11.54 -11.55
N ARG A 345 -13.68 -11.29 -10.45
CA ARG A 345 -13.25 -11.63 -9.10
C ARG A 345 -13.17 -13.15 -8.85
N ALA A 346 -13.86 -13.95 -9.65
CA ALA A 346 -13.86 -15.40 -9.47
C ALA A 346 -12.59 -16.11 -9.99
N ASN A 347 -11.85 -15.50 -10.95
CA ASN A 347 -10.82 -16.22 -11.69
C ASN A 347 -9.67 -15.35 -12.22
N ALA A 348 -9.62 -14.06 -11.89
CA ALA A 348 -8.66 -13.07 -12.38
C ALA A 348 -8.66 -12.87 -13.92
N LYS A 349 -9.75 -13.22 -14.60
CA LYS A 349 -9.88 -12.93 -16.02
C LYS A 349 -10.01 -11.41 -16.23
N VAL A 350 -9.29 -10.87 -17.20
CA VAL A 350 -9.38 -9.46 -17.57
C VAL A 350 -10.73 -9.18 -18.25
N GLU A 351 -11.46 -8.23 -17.71
CA GLU A 351 -12.74 -7.75 -18.26
C GLU A 351 -12.60 -6.39 -18.96
N ASN A 352 -11.66 -5.55 -18.48
CA ASN A 352 -11.29 -4.30 -19.13
C ASN A 352 -9.90 -3.84 -18.69
N VAL A 353 -9.25 -3.02 -19.52
CA VAL A 353 -8.01 -2.28 -19.20
C VAL A 353 -8.12 -0.87 -19.75
N TYR A 354 -7.76 0.14 -18.98
CA TYR A 354 -7.73 1.52 -19.45
C TYR A 354 -6.58 2.31 -18.82
N ASN A 355 -6.08 3.30 -19.54
CA ASN A 355 -5.01 4.19 -19.07
C ASN A 355 -5.59 5.43 -18.39
N ILE A 356 -4.93 5.91 -17.31
CA ILE A 356 -5.31 7.16 -16.64
C ILE A 356 -4.30 8.29 -16.84
N VAL A 357 -3.08 8.02 -17.31
CA VAL A 357 -2.06 9.04 -17.54
C VAL A 357 -2.08 9.56 -18.98
N LYS A 358 -1.77 10.83 -19.16
CA LYS A 358 -1.75 11.50 -20.46
C LYS A 358 -0.51 11.06 -21.28
N ALA A 359 0.65 10.93 -20.61
CA ALA A 359 1.91 10.54 -21.24
C ALA A 359 2.26 9.08 -20.94
N SER A 360 2.15 8.22 -21.96
CA SER A 360 2.53 6.81 -21.85
C SER A 360 3.05 6.32 -23.20
N ASN A 361 4.24 5.70 -23.23
CA ASN A 361 4.86 5.22 -24.47
C ASN A 361 5.67 3.92 -24.31
N PHE A 362 5.57 3.25 -23.19
CA PHE A 362 6.23 1.95 -22.98
C PHE A 362 5.53 0.81 -23.75
N VAL A 363 4.27 1.03 -24.11
CA VAL A 363 3.48 0.20 -25.04
C VAL A 363 2.65 1.12 -25.93
N LYS A 364 2.23 0.62 -27.10
CA LYS A 364 1.25 1.31 -27.93
C LYS A 364 -0.14 1.29 -27.29
N SER A 365 -0.53 0.15 -26.72
CA SER A 365 -1.77 -0.06 -25.96
C SER A 365 -1.70 -1.39 -25.20
N ILE A 366 -2.66 -1.61 -24.31
CA ILE A 366 -2.92 -2.92 -23.70
C ILE A 366 -4.31 -3.35 -24.19
N ASP A 367 -4.44 -4.60 -24.64
CA ASP A 367 -5.72 -5.13 -25.08
C ASP A 367 -6.72 -5.13 -23.92
N PRO A 368 -7.87 -4.48 -24.04
CA PRO A 368 -8.80 -4.31 -22.92
C PRO A 368 -9.52 -5.60 -22.51
N LYS A 369 -9.42 -6.67 -23.28
CA LYS A 369 -10.09 -7.95 -23.00
C LYS A 369 -9.17 -9.06 -22.54
N THR A 370 -7.91 -8.97 -22.93
CA THR A 370 -6.91 -10.00 -22.62
C THR A 370 -5.83 -9.50 -21.67
N GLY A 371 -5.61 -8.18 -21.58
CA GLY A 371 -4.48 -7.59 -20.87
C GLY A 371 -3.15 -7.71 -21.64
N GLU A 372 -3.18 -8.16 -22.90
CA GLU A 372 -1.98 -8.36 -23.70
C GLU A 372 -1.34 -7.04 -24.13
N LEU A 373 -0.01 -6.96 -24.04
CA LEU A 373 0.75 -5.77 -24.42
C LEU A 373 0.88 -5.68 -25.95
N ILE A 374 0.42 -4.57 -26.54
CA ILE A 374 0.49 -4.32 -27.97
C ILE A 374 1.54 -3.25 -28.25
N GLY A 375 2.53 -3.58 -29.08
CA GLY A 375 3.58 -2.63 -29.49
C GLY A 375 4.47 -2.21 -28.32
N ARG A 376 4.99 -3.20 -27.60
CA ARG A 376 5.94 -3.07 -26.51
C ARG A 376 7.17 -2.26 -26.93
N ARG A 377 7.59 -1.29 -26.12
CA ARG A 377 8.88 -0.61 -26.24
C ARG A 377 9.94 -1.41 -25.50
N ASP A 378 10.78 -2.10 -26.26
CA ASP A 378 11.82 -2.92 -25.70
C ASP A 378 13.01 -2.09 -25.24
N MET A 379 13.61 -2.50 -24.12
CA MET A 379 14.76 -1.83 -23.54
C MET A 379 16.06 -2.47 -24.05
N THR A 380 16.99 -1.64 -24.52
CA THR A 380 18.32 -2.05 -24.99
C THR A 380 19.41 -1.33 -24.22
N ALA A 381 20.61 -1.91 -24.18
CA ALA A 381 21.76 -1.24 -23.56
C ALA A 381 22.04 0.12 -24.22
N GLY A 382 22.47 1.08 -23.41
CA GLY A 382 22.76 2.45 -23.82
C GLY A 382 21.61 3.42 -23.54
N LYS A 383 21.64 4.57 -24.19
CA LYS A 383 20.72 5.68 -23.92
C LYS A 383 19.31 5.41 -24.45
N GLN A 384 18.34 5.62 -23.59
CA GLN A 384 16.91 5.64 -23.89
C GLN A 384 16.37 7.02 -23.55
N GLN A 385 15.61 7.64 -24.45
CA GLN A 385 15.06 8.98 -24.27
C GLN A 385 13.55 8.95 -24.17
N ASP A 386 12.98 9.89 -23.43
CA ASP A 386 11.54 10.13 -23.35
C ASP A 386 10.72 8.86 -23.00
N LEU A 387 11.17 8.06 -22.02
CA LEU A 387 10.34 6.98 -21.48
C LEU A 387 9.27 7.56 -20.56
N CYS A 388 8.01 7.28 -20.85
CA CYS A 388 6.85 7.71 -20.07
C CYS A 388 5.94 6.50 -19.78
N PRO A 389 5.43 6.39 -18.52
CA PRO A 389 5.82 7.15 -17.32
C PRO A 389 7.28 6.92 -16.92
N ALA A 390 7.80 7.76 -16.01
CA ALA A 390 9.11 7.59 -15.40
C ALA A 390 9.14 6.43 -14.38
N ILE A 391 10.29 6.19 -13.77
CA ILE A 391 10.53 5.13 -12.76
C ILE A 391 9.52 5.15 -11.60
N ASP A 392 9.06 6.34 -11.19
CA ASP A 392 8.07 6.48 -10.11
C ASP A 392 6.64 6.08 -10.54
N GLY A 393 6.47 5.75 -11.82
CA GLY A 393 5.22 5.29 -12.42
C GLY A 393 4.22 6.40 -12.73
N GLY A 394 3.22 6.04 -13.53
CA GLY A 394 2.02 6.85 -13.75
C GLY A 394 1.01 6.75 -12.61
N ILE A 395 1.16 5.77 -11.73
CA ILE A 395 0.43 5.57 -10.48
C ILE A 395 1.43 5.17 -9.41
N SER A 396 1.31 5.78 -8.23
CA SER A 396 2.11 5.39 -7.07
C SER A 396 1.29 4.54 -6.09
N TRP A 397 1.95 4.04 -5.02
CA TRP A 397 1.36 3.18 -3.99
C TRP A 397 0.27 3.85 -3.14
N ASN A 398 0.11 5.15 -3.26
CA ASN A 398 -0.90 5.89 -2.52
C ASN A 398 -2.31 5.46 -2.95
N ALA A 399 -3.14 5.11 -1.98
CA ALA A 399 -4.46 4.59 -2.24
C ALA A 399 -5.36 5.60 -2.92
N GLY A 400 -6.08 5.16 -3.95
CA GLY A 400 -7.27 5.83 -4.44
C GLY A 400 -8.46 5.60 -3.50
N THR A 401 -9.64 6.09 -3.88
CA THR A 401 -10.87 5.86 -3.13
C THR A 401 -12.05 5.60 -4.05
N TYR A 402 -12.90 4.63 -3.70
CA TYR A 402 -14.18 4.40 -4.37
C TYR A 402 -15.31 4.88 -3.49
N ASN A 403 -16.15 5.77 -4.00
CA ASN A 403 -17.31 6.28 -3.28
C ASN A 403 -18.59 5.58 -3.76
N PRO A 404 -19.22 4.74 -2.92
CA PRO A 404 -20.40 3.98 -3.32
C PRO A 404 -21.64 4.85 -3.57
N GLN A 405 -21.70 6.08 -3.05
CA GLN A 405 -22.82 7.00 -3.29
C GLN A 405 -22.77 7.62 -4.70
N THR A 406 -21.56 7.85 -5.24
CA THR A 406 -21.38 8.39 -6.60
C THR A 406 -21.15 7.30 -7.64
N GLY A 407 -20.71 6.12 -7.21
CA GLY A 407 -20.25 5.04 -8.09
C GLY A 407 -18.93 5.34 -8.79
N LEU A 408 -18.17 6.36 -8.34
CA LEU A 408 -16.94 6.82 -8.95
C LEU A 408 -15.71 6.35 -8.16
N TYR A 409 -14.65 6.05 -8.89
CA TYR A 409 -13.32 5.79 -8.39
C TYR A 409 -12.44 7.02 -8.62
N TYR A 410 -11.76 7.47 -7.57
CA TYR A 410 -10.88 8.62 -7.57
C TYR A 410 -9.45 8.13 -7.44
N LYS A 411 -8.59 8.51 -8.38
CA LYS A 411 -7.19 8.08 -8.40
C LYS A 411 -6.28 9.21 -8.85
N ILE A 412 -5.08 9.22 -8.30
CA ILE A 412 -3.99 10.12 -8.68
C ILE A 412 -3.28 9.53 -9.89
N GLY A 413 -3.05 10.37 -10.91
CA GLY A 413 -2.15 10.09 -12.02
C GLY A 413 -0.91 10.98 -11.93
N ASN A 414 0.27 10.41 -12.18
CA ASN A 414 1.55 11.10 -12.24
C ASN A 414 1.95 11.31 -13.70
N GLU A 415 2.33 12.54 -14.04
CA GLU A 415 2.63 12.95 -15.42
C GLU A 415 4.09 13.39 -15.54
N TRP A 416 5.00 12.44 -15.61
CA TRP A 416 6.42 12.68 -15.85
C TRP A 416 7.06 11.57 -16.67
N CYS A 417 8.18 11.94 -17.30
CA CYS A 417 8.95 11.06 -18.14
C CYS A 417 10.39 10.98 -17.64
N MET A 418 11.22 10.22 -18.30
CA MET A 418 12.66 10.15 -17.99
C MET A 418 13.50 9.83 -19.22
N ASP A 419 14.75 10.26 -19.18
CA ASP A 419 15.84 9.71 -19.94
C ASP A 419 16.61 8.73 -19.08
N LEU A 420 17.06 7.61 -19.65
CA LEU A 420 17.85 6.63 -18.88
C LEU A 420 19.00 6.07 -19.73
N GLU A 421 20.05 5.60 -19.06
CA GLU A 421 21.15 4.89 -19.70
C GLU A 421 21.26 3.51 -19.06
N ILE A 422 20.90 2.49 -19.85
CA ILE A 422 20.88 1.09 -19.43
C ILE A 422 22.27 0.50 -19.60
N THR A 423 22.80 -0.08 -18.52
CA THR A 423 24.07 -0.79 -18.51
C THR A 423 23.83 -2.29 -18.61
N LYS A 424 24.76 -3.01 -19.28
CA LYS A 424 24.75 -4.47 -19.24
C LYS A 424 25.20 -4.92 -17.85
N SER A 425 24.25 -5.04 -16.94
CA SER A 425 24.51 -5.59 -15.62
C SER A 425 24.77 -7.09 -15.71
N PRO A 426 25.80 -7.61 -15.04
CA PRO A 426 25.99 -9.05 -14.93
C PRO A 426 24.80 -9.66 -14.16
N GLN A 427 24.49 -10.90 -14.46
CA GLN A 427 23.54 -11.65 -13.66
C GLN A 427 24.07 -11.78 -12.23
N VAL A 428 23.24 -11.38 -11.26
CA VAL A 428 23.50 -11.62 -9.85
C VAL A 428 22.96 -13.01 -9.51
N THR A 429 23.83 -13.93 -9.12
CA THR A 429 23.49 -15.35 -8.87
C THR A 429 23.24 -15.66 -7.40
N GLU A 430 23.68 -14.77 -6.51
CA GLU A 430 23.54 -14.93 -5.07
C GLU A 430 22.80 -13.72 -4.47
N PRO A 431 21.98 -13.93 -3.43
CA PRO A 431 21.32 -12.85 -2.70
C PRO A 431 22.34 -11.83 -2.17
N GLN A 432 22.10 -10.56 -2.48
CA GLN A 432 22.99 -9.45 -2.10
C GLN A 432 22.21 -8.34 -1.38
N ALA A 433 22.96 -7.54 -0.59
CA ALA A 433 22.43 -6.38 0.11
C ALA A 433 22.41 -5.09 -0.74
N GLN A 434 22.63 -5.19 -2.04
CA GLN A 434 22.66 -4.04 -2.97
C GLN A 434 21.49 -4.09 -3.94
N LEU A 435 20.99 -2.90 -4.30
CA LEU A 435 20.00 -2.72 -5.36
C LEU A 435 20.57 -3.14 -6.71
N ASN A 436 19.79 -3.82 -7.52
CA ASN A 436 20.13 -4.23 -8.87
C ASN A 436 19.23 -3.48 -9.88
N ILE A 437 19.53 -2.19 -10.09
CA ILE A 437 18.75 -1.30 -10.95
C ILE A 437 19.10 -1.52 -12.43
N GLY A 438 20.38 -1.56 -12.77
CA GLY A 438 20.84 -1.77 -14.15
C GLY A 438 20.81 -0.51 -15.03
N ALA A 439 20.49 0.66 -14.51
CA ALA A 439 20.47 1.92 -15.24
C ALA A 439 20.72 3.13 -14.32
N THR A 440 21.09 4.26 -14.95
CA THR A 440 20.94 5.60 -14.38
C THR A 440 19.82 6.33 -15.13
N PHE A 441 19.13 7.29 -14.47
CA PHE A 441 18.02 8.00 -15.07
C PHE A 441 17.97 9.47 -14.65
N THR A 442 17.28 10.29 -15.45
CA THR A 442 17.00 11.70 -15.18
C THR A 442 15.54 11.97 -15.49
N LEU A 443 14.80 12.47 -14.52
CA LEU A 443 13.39 12.84 -14.70
C LEU A 443 13.25 14.05 -15.63
N LYS A 444 12.12 14.16 -16.33
CA LYS A 444 11.81 15.27 -17.22
C LYS A 444 10.31 15.52 -17.33
N ASP A 445 9.96 16.71 -17.79
CA ASP A 445 8.57 17.10 -18.09
C ASP A 445 7.94 16.12 -19.10
N PRO A 446 6.63 15.84 -18.99
CA PRO A 446 5.91 15.16 -20.06
C PRO A 446 5.88 16.02 -21.34
N PRO A 447 5.76 15.40 -22.52
CA PRO A 447 5.74 16.14 -23.78
C PRO A 447 4.61 17.18 -23.85
N GLY A 448 4.97 18.47 -23.90
CA GLY A 448 4.02 19.58 -24.09
C GLY A 448 3.23 20.00 -22.84
N ASP A 449 3.52 19.46 -21.67
CA ASP A 449 2.87 19.82 -20.40
C ASP A 449 3.91 20.08 -19.29
N LYS A 450 3.49 20.82 -18.28
CA LYS A 450 4.26 21.08 -17.06
C LYS A 450 3.48 20.75 -15.79
N GLN A 451 2.28 20.19 -15.94
CA GLN A 451 1.50 19.67 -14.83
C GLN A 451 1.95 18.22 -14.59
N HIS A 452 2.41 17.94 -13.39
CA HIS A 452 3.01 16.66 -13.07
C HIS A 452 2.07 15.71 -12.32
N GLY A 453 0.86 16.17 -12.00
CA GLY A 453 -0.15 15.33 -11.35
C GLY A 453 -1.57 15.74 -11.66
N HIS A 454 -2.47 14.81 -11.48
CA HIS A 454 -3.91 15.07 -11.52
C HIS A 454 -4.66 14.09 -10.61
N VAL A 455 -5.90 14.45 -10.29
CA VAL A 455 -6.87 13.57 -9.63
C VAL A 455 -8.06 13.43 -10.54
N ASP A 456 -8.37 12.21 -10.92
CA ASP A 456 -9.53 11.89 -11.74
C ASP A 456 -10.65 11.26 -10.95
N ALA A 457 -11.90 11.60 -11.30
CA ALA A 457 -13.09 10.85 -10.95
C ALA A 457 -13.54 10.03 -12.16
N ARG A 458 -13.55 8.72 -12.05
CA ARG A 458 -13.84 7.82 -13.17
C ARG A 458 -14.88 6.75 -12.81
N ASP A 459 -15.59 6.29 -13.81
CA ASP A 459 -16.30 5.02 -13.70
C ASP A 459 -15.24 3.90 -13.55
N PRO A 460 -15.30 3.09 -12.48
CA PRO A 460 -14.24 2.12 -12.18
C PRO A 460 -14.15 0.97 -13.18
N ILE A 461 -15.22 0.65 -13.90
CA ILE A 461 -15.26 -0.47 -14.84
C ILE A 461 -14.89 -0.03 -16.26
N THR A 462 -15.41 1.11 -16.70
CA THR A 462 -15.23 1.59 -18.09
C THR A 462 -14.07 2.56 -18.24
N GLY A 463 -13.57 3.13 -17.15
CA GLY A 463 -12.54 4.18 -17.15
C GLY A 463 -13.04 5.55 -17.61
N LYS A 464 -14.35 5.71 -17.89
CA LYS A 464 -14.91 7.00 -18.36
C LYS A 464 -14.72 8.08 -17.30
N VAL A 465 -14.05 9.17 -17.68
CA VAL A 465 -13.82 10.34 -16.82
C VAL A 465 -15.10 11.13 -16.64
N THR A 466 -15.40 11.48 -15.39
CA THR A 466 -16.47 12.42 -15.02
C THR A 466 -15.90 13.83 -14.84
N TRP A 467 -14.79 13.94 -14.12
CA TRP A 467 -14.04 15.18 -13.98
C TRP A 467 -12.56 14.87 -13.69
N SER A 468 -11.69 15.85 -13.93
CA SER A 468 -10.26 15.81 -13.63
C SER A 468 -9.82 17.17 -13.06
N VAL A 469 -8.89 17.13 -12.09
CA VAL A 469 -8.27 18.32 -11.50
C VAL A 469 -6.77 18.16 -11.56
N ASP A 470 -6.10 19.07 -12.24
CA ASP A 470 -4.64 19.08 -12.37
C ASP A 470 -3.96 19.67 -11.14
N PHE A 471 -2.79 19.13 -10.79
CA PHE A 471 -1.90 19.59 -9.74
C PHE A 471 -0.51 19.87 -10.32
N PRO A 472 0.16 20.97 -9.89
CA PRO A 472 1.51 21.28 -10.38
C PRO A 472 2.51 20.17 -10.08
N GLU A 473 2.46 19.60 -8.87
CA GLU A 473 3.19 18.40 -8.46
C GLU A 473 2.21 17.25 -8.21
N PRO A 474 2.63 15.99 -8.39
CA PRO A 474 1.77 14.87 -8.05
C PRO A 474 1.38 14.89 -6.57
N PRO A 475 0.12 14.73 -6.20
CA PRO A 475 -0.23 14.41 -4.82
C PRO A 475 0.43 13.08 -4.42
N THR A 476 1.22 13.09 -3.34
CA THR A 476 2.00 11.93 -2.90
C THR A 476 1.41 11.24 -1.66
N ALA A 477 0.14 11.50 -1.36
CA ALA A 477 -0.61 10.89 -0.26
C ALA A 477 -1.86 10.15 -0.76
N SER A 478 -2.41 9.30 0.09
CA SER A 478 -3.66 8.58 -0.22
C SER A 478 -4.86 9.53 -0.25
N LEU A 479 -5.88 9.16 -1.02
CA LEU A 479 -7.15 9.89 -1.12
C LEU A 479 -8.16 9.29 -0.13
N LEU A 480 -9.10 10.10 0.34
CA LEU A 480 -10.21 9.67 1.19
C LEU A 480 -11.51 10.33 0.72
N SER A 481 -12.52 9.54 0.39
CA SER A 481 -13.87 10.05 0.17
C SER A 481 -14.80 9.73 1.34
N THR A 482 -15.80 10.59 1.57
CA THR A 482 -16.73 10.44 2.69
C THR A 482 -18.20 10.57 2.25
N ALA A 483 -19.11 10.05 3.08
CA ALA A 483 -20.56 10.24 2.88
C ALA A 483 -21.00 11.71 2.98
N GLY A 484 -20.18 12.58 3.56
CA GLY A 484 -20.38 14.03 3.58
C GLY A 484 -20.22 14.72 2.23
N GLY A 485 -19.97 13.97 1.16
CA GLY A 485 -19.81 14.49 -0.20
C GLY A 485 -18.45 15.10 -0.48
N LEU A 486 -17.43 14.74 0.29
CA LEU A 486 -16.09 15.29 0.23
C LEU A 486 -15.08 14.27 -0.24
N LEU A 487 -14.13 14.72 -1.06
CA LEU A 487 -12.90 14.04 -1.40
C LEU A 487 -11.73 14.83 -0.80
N PHE A 488 -11.02 14.22 0.14
CA PHE A 488 -9.81 14.79 0.70
C PHE A 488 -8.60 14.40 -0.13
N VAL A 489 -7.83 15.42 -0.54
CA VAL A 489 -6.62 15.28 -1.34
C VAL A 489 -5.47 15.99 -0.61
N PRO A 490 -4.65 15.25 0.14
CA PRO A 490 -3.43 15.80 0.73
C PRO A 490 -2.36 15.92 -0.37
N ASP A 491 -1.70 17.08 -0.46
CA ASP A 491 -0.70 17.31 -1.49
C ASP A 491 0.73 17.37 -0.93
N ALA A 492 1.64 17.39 -1.86
CA ALA A 492 3.06 17.45 -1.61
C ALA A 492 3.59 18.78 -1.10
N ARG A 493 2.78 19.86 -1.17
CA ARG A 493 3.10 21.22 -0.68
C ARG A 493 2.60 21.48 0.73
N GLY A 494 2.02 20.49 1.39
CA GLY A 494 1.43 20.61 2.72
C GLY A 494 0.00 21.17 2.72
N TRP A 495 -0.71 21.12 1.58
CA TRP A 495 -2.11 21.47 1.52
C TRP A 495 -2.97 20.20 1.67
N LEU A 496 -3.96 20.31 2.53
CA LEU A 496 -5.09 19.38 2.55
C LEU A 496 -6.25 20.05 1.84
N HIS A 497 -6.64 19.52 0.67
CA HIS A 497 -7.80 19.96 -0.09
C HIS A 497 -9.03 19.14 0.28
N ALA A 498 -10.21 19.77 0.26
CA ALA A 498 -11.50 19.08 0.34
C ALA A 498 -12.31 19.44 -0.90
N LEU A 499 -12.34 18.51 -1.85
CA LEU A 499 -13.05 18.66 -3.11
C LEU A 499 -14.49 18.11 -2.99
N ASP A 500 -15.41 18.67 -3.77
CA ASP A 500 -16.73 18.10 -3.98
C ASP A 500 -16.62 16.83 -4.82
N VAL A 501 -17.11 15.69 -4.31
CA VAL A 501 -16.97 14.38 -4.99
C VAL A 501 -17.61 14.31 -6.37
N LYS A 502 -18.64 15.15 -6.65
CA LYS A 502 -19.38 15.11 -7.92
C LYS A 502 -18.75 15.99 -8.99
N THR A 503 -18.06 17.06 -8.60
CA THR A 503 -17.62 18.12 -9.53
C THR A 503 -16.13 18.36 -9.54
N GLY A 504 -15.37 17.87 -8.54
CA GLY A 504 -13.96 18.18 -8.36
C GLY A 504 -13.68 19.59 -7.88
N LYS A 505 -14.74 20.40 -7.60
CA LYS A 505 -14.55 21.79 -7.11
C LYS A 505 -13.92 21.78 -5.73
N ASP A 506 -12.86 22.58 -5.55
CA ASP A 506 -12.24 22.80 -4.25
C ASP A 506 -13.17 23.68 -3.38
N LEU A 507 -13.65 23.08 -2.28
CA LEU A 507 -14.57 23.71 -1.32
C LEU A 507 -13.83 24.31 -0.13
N TRP A 508 -12.67 23.75 0.22
CA TRP A 508 -11.82 24.18 1.31
C TRP A 508 -10.40 23.64 1.13
N GLN A 509 -9.44 24.42 1.54
CA GLN A 509 -8.04 24.00 1.64
C GLN A 509 -7.40 24.61 2.89
N GLY A 510 -6.49 23.85 3.51
CA GLY A 510 -5.69 24.29 4.63
C GLY A 510 -4.24 23.83 4.45
N ASN A 511 -3.28 24.73 4.73
CA ASN A 511 -1.87 24.37 4.71
C ASN A 511 -1.38 24.11 6.13
N ASP A 512 -0.84 22.95 6.38
CA ASP A 512 -0.29 22.54 7.69
C ASP A 512 1.24 22.59 7.75
N GLY A 513 1.88 22.98 6.64
CA GLY A 513 3.30 23.30 6.59
C GLY A 513 4.22 22.09 6.39
N ALA A 514 3.69 20.88 6.22
CA ALA A 514 4.49 19.68 5.99
C ALA A 514 3.96 18.86 4.81
N PRO A 515 4.83 18.28 3.95
CA PRO A 515 4.38 17.48 2.82
C PRO A 515 3.62 16.25 3.28
N HIS A 516 2.60 15.88 2.51
CA HIS A 516 1.84 14.65 2.75
C HIS A 516 2.36 13.53 1.86
N ASN A 517 2.82 12.43 2.48
CA ASN A 517 3.39 11.28 1.78
C ASN A 517 2.81 9.95 2.25
N GLY A 518 1.71 9.95 3.01
CA GLY A 518 1.18 8.75 3.64
C GLY A 518 -0.34 8.65 3.60
N GLY A 519 -0.89 8.01 4.62
CA GLY A 519 -2.30 7.72 4.73
C GLY A 519 -3.14 8.85 5.29
N ILE A 520 -4.42 8.82 4.94
CA ILE A 520 -5.48 9.66 5.50
C ILE A 520 -6.69 8.77 5.82
N ILE A 521 -7.30 8.97 6.98
CA ILE A 521 -8.48 8.21 7.40
C ILE A 521 -9.55 9.12 8.01
N SER A 522 -10.78 8.61 8.10
CA SER A 522 -11.85 9.21 8.90
C SER A 522 -12.32 8.24 9.97
N TYR A 523 -12.56 8.73 11.17
CA TYR A 523 -12.99 7.93 12.32
C TYR A 523 -13.86 8.75 13.28
N GLU A 524 -14.47 8.07 14.27
CA GLU A 524 -15.24 8.70 15.33
C GLU A 524 -14.54 8.53 16.69
N ALA A 525 -14.46 9.59 17.47
CA ALA A 525 -14.06 9.56 18.87
C ALA A 525 -14.95 10.53 19.66
N GLY A 526 -15.44 10.10 20.84
CA GLY A 526 -16.32 10.92 21.68
C GLY A 526 -17.60 11.42 20.98
N GLY A 527 -18.10 10.69 19.98
CA GLY A 527 -19.30 11.05 19.20
C GLY A 527 -19.04 12.09 18.11
N LYS A 528 -17.78 12.47 17.82
CA LYS A 528 -17.41 13.41 16.78
C LYS A 528 -16.58 12.72 15.69
N GLN A 529 -16.81 13.16 14.44
CA GLN A 529 -15.99 12.74 13.31
C GLN A 529 -14.67 13.50 13.26
N TYR A 530 -13.59 12.79 12.96
CA TYR A 530 -12.25 13.32 12.74
C TYR A 530 -11.68 12.85 11.40
N ILE A 531 -10.77 13.64 10.85
CA ILE A 531 -9.92 13.29 9.71
C ILE A 531 -8.48 13.30 10.21
N ALA A 532 -7.78 12.18 10.12
CA ALA A 532 -6.38 12.06 10.49
C ALA A 532 -5.51 11.86 9.25
N VAL A 533 -4.47 12.68 9.09
CA VAL A 533 -3.51 12.59 8.00
C VAL A 533 -2.08 12.58 8.54
N VAL A 534 -1.23 11.75 7.98
CA VAL A 534 0.19 11.71 8.32
C VAL A 534 1.00 12.59 7.37
N THR A 535 2.05 13.23 7.92
CA THR A 535 2.88 14.18 7.20
C THR A 535 4.35 13.95 7.49
N GLY A 536 5.19 14.71 6.83
CA GLY A 536 6.61 14.82 7.14
C GLY A 536 7.49 14.63 5.93
N GLY A 537 8.75 14.90 6.06
CA GLY A 537 9.85 14.95 5.10
C GLY A 537 9.62 14.31 3.71
N PRO A 538 10.39 14.64 2.70
CA PRO A 538 10.14 14.09 1.38
C PRO A 538 10.27 12.55 1.37
N SER A 539 9.36 11.87 0.71
CA SER A 539 9.52 10.46 0.33
C SER A 539 10.65 10.32 -0.70
N LEU A 540 11.05 9.10 -1.04
CA LEU A 540 12.03 8.87 -2.10
C LEU A 540 11.58 9.52 -3.43
N VAL A 541 10.29 9.38 -3.76
CA VAL A 541 9.66 9.95 -4.96
C VAL A 541 9.72 11.48 -4.96
N SER A 542 9.26 12.11 -3.88
CA SER A 542 9.27 13.57 -3.79
C SER A 542 10.68 14.17 -3.63
N GLU A 543 11.65 13.39 -3.12
CA GLU A 543 13.07 13.80 -3.10
C GLU A 543 13.64 13.81 -4.52
N GLY A 544 13.46 12.76 -5.32
CA GLY A 544 13.87 12.72 -6.72
C GLY A 544 13.20 13.81 -7.56
N TYR A 545 11.92 14.07 -7.31
CA TYR A 545 11.20 15.18 -7.92
C TYR A 545 11.87 16.55 -7.58
N ALA A 546 12.18 16.80 -6.30
CA ALA A 546 12.79 18.04 -5.84
C ALA A 546 14.20 18.27 -6.40
N GLU A 547 14.97 17.20 -6.58
CA GLU A 547 16.30 17.27 -7.18
C GLU A 547 16.22 17.72 -8.64
N GLN A 548 15.26 17.23 -9.40
CA GLN A 548 15.10 17.50 -10.82
C GLN A 548 14.34 18.81 -11.11
N PHE A 549 13.19 19.00 -10.49
CA PHE A 549 12.28 20.09 -10.81
C PHE A 549 12.31 21.24 -9.80
N GLY A 550 12.93 21.01 -8.65
CA GLY A 550 12.93 21.99 -7.55
C GLY A 550 11.61 21.98 -6.76
N GLY A 551 11.07 23.14 -6.50
CA GLY A 551 9.84 23.28 -5.75
C GLY A 551 10.03 23.29 -4.23
N PRO A 552 8.94 23.19 -3.44
CA PRO A 552 8.97 23.40 -2.00
C PRO A 552 9.76 22.32 -1.23
N TYR A 553 9.88 21.13 -1.76
CA TYR A 553 10.61 20.03 -1.13
C TYR A 553 12.10 20.29 -0.91
N LYS A 554 12.72 21.17 -1.73
CA LYS A 554 14.15 21.44 -1.67
C LYS A 554 14.58 22.12 -0.37
N SER A 555 13.65 22.80 0.28
CA SER A 555 13.86 23.53 1.53
C SER A 555 13.23 22.86 2.76
N MET A 556 12.58 21.70 2.59
CA MET A 556 11.93 20.99 3.69
C MET A 556 12.90 20.13 4.49
N GLU A 557 12.68 20.09 5.81
CA GLU A 557 13.44 19.21 6.70
C GLU A 557 13.11 17.76 6.39
N LYS A 558 14.15 16.94 6.14
CA LYS A 558 13.98 15.59 5.59
C LYS A 558 13.49 14.55 6.60
N ASP A 559 13.82 14.73 7.87
CA ASP A 559 13.67 13.67 8.89
C ASP A 559 12.65 14.04 9.97
N THR A 560 11.57 14.70 9.58
CA THR A 560 10.46 15.06 10.44
C THR A 560 9.20 14.29 10.08
N GLY A 561 8.24 14.25 11.00
CA GLY A 561 6.93 13.67 10.74
C GLY A 561 5.93 14.01 11.82
N SER A 562 4.67 14.05 11.42
CA SER A 562 3.55 14.34 12.31
C SER A 562 2.31 13.54 11.90
N LEU A 563 1.42 13.37 12.86
CA LEU A 563 0.01 13.04 12.63
C LEU A 563 -0.80 14.31 12.93
N ILE A 564 -1.55 14.78 11.96
CA ILE A 564 -2.43 15.96 12.09
C ILE A 564 -3.88 15.48 12.04
N VAL A 565 -4.66 15.93 12.99
CA VAL A 565 -6.07 15.54 13.12
C VAL A 565 -6.96 16.75 13.04
N TYR A 566 -7.97 16.69 12.19
CA TYR A 566 -8.93 17.74 11.91
C TYR A 566 -10.33 17.35 12.36
N THR A 567 -11.15 18.35 12.73
CA THR A 567 -12.58 18.20 13.01
C THR A 567 -13.32 19.52 12.75
N VAL A 568 -14.65 19.45 12.77
CA VAL A 568 -15.54 20.63 12.79
C VAL A 568 -16.10 20.81 14.20
N GLU A 569 -16.41 22.08 14.56
CA GLU A 569 -17.10 22.36 15.83
C GLU A 569 -18.57 22.02 15.78
#